data_c6d7befdc26b8ec989c0d100564a23d9
#
_entry.id   c6d7befdc26b8ec989c0d100564a23d9
#
_cell.length_a   1.000
_cell.length_b   1.000
_cell.length_c   1.000
_cell.angle_alpha   90.00
_cell.angle_beta   90.00
_cell.angle_gamma   90.00
#
_symmetry.space_group_name_H-M   'P 1'
#
loop_
_entity.id
_entity.type
_entity.pdbx_description
1 polymer ?
#
loop_
_entity_poly.entity_id
_entity_poly.type
_entity_poly.pdbx_seq_one_letter_code
_entity_poly.pdbx_strand_id
1 'polypeptide(L)'
;DINNILTAMIARKNGWNVADYIQGDTEVNEMIRTNSSRDFDLSLEYDYVKDLMKIVDEEDPVQKERYIDAFKWVWLDEQTFFNPFSIEAVFAYLCKLEMLQRWERLDPEQGKATFERIIDELRGEARVPAEFKV
;
A
#
# COMPACT_ATOMS: atom_id res chain seq x y z
N ASP A 1 1.77 9.13 -8.80
CA ASP A 1 2.64 9.89 -7.87
C ASP A 1 2.47 9.47 -6.39
N ILE A 2 1.25 9.39 -5.83
CA ILE A 2 1.00 9.02 -4.43
C ILE A 2 1.71 7.71 -4.03
N ASN A 3 1.60 6.67 -4.85
CA ASN A 3 2.27 5.39 -4.58
C ASN A 3 3.81 5.53 -4.57
N ASN A 4 4.38 6.32 -5.49
CA ASN A 4 5.81 6.55 -5.51
C ASN A 4 6.28 7.32 -4.28
N ILE A 5 5.52 8.33 -3.84
CA ILE A 5 5.82 9.10 -2.62
C ILE A 5 5.81 8.19 -1.39
N LEU A 6 4.76 7.39 -1.22
CA LEU A 6 4.66 6.41 -0.12
C LEU A 6 5.81 5.40 -0.15
N THR A 7 6.08 4.82 -1.32
CA THR A 7 7.17 3.85 -1.50
C THR A 7 8.52 4.47 -1.18
N ALA A 8 8.77 5.70 -1.64
CA ALA A 8 10.00 6.43 -1.39
C ALA A 8 10.20 6.73 0.10
N MET A 9 9.16 7.16 0.79
CA MET A 9 9.20 7.43 2.22
C MET A 9 9.47 6.16 3.02
N ILE A 10 8.81 5.05 2.68
CA ILE A 10 9.02 3.73 3.31
C ILE A 10 10.44 3.22 3.04
N ALA A 11 10.91 3.30 1.79
CA ALA A 11 12.26 2.90 1.43
C ALA A 11 13.31 3.68 2.22
N ARG A 12 13.14 4.99 2.36
CA ARG A 12 14.03 5.84 3.15
C ARG A 12 14.00 5.49 4.65
N LYS A 13 12.81 5.26 5.20
CA LYS A 13 12.65 4.83 6.60
C LYS A 13 13.40 3.52 6.88
N ASN A 14 13.45 2.62 5.91
CA ASN A 14 14.13 1.33 6.01
C ASN A 14 15.61 1.37 5.58
N GLY A 15 16.14 2.52 5.17
CA GLY A 15 17.52 2.67 4.71
C GLY A 15 17.78 2.04 3.33
N TRP A 16 16.76 1.84 2.52
CA TRP A 16 16.86 1.30 1.16
C TRP A 16 17.17 2.41 0.16
N ASN A 17 17.76 2.03 -0.99
CA ASN A 17 17.99 2.99 -2.06
C ASN A 17 16.66 3.35 -2.74
N VAL A 18 16.20 4.58 -2.53
CA VAL A 18 14.91 5.07 -3.00
C VAL A 18 14.76 4.95 -4.52
N ALA A 19 15.84 5.19 -5.28
CA ALA A 19 15.80 5.18 -6.74
C ALA A 19 15.39 3.81 -7.34
N ASP A 20 15.65 2.71 -6.62
CA ASP A 20 15.36 1.35 -7.11
C ASP A 20 13.85 1.02 -7.05
N TYR A 21 13.07 1.77 -6.29
CA TYR A 21 11.66 1.50 -6.02
C TYR A 21 10.68 2.46 -6.70
N ILE A 22 11.19 3.53 -7.34
CA ILE A 22 10.36 4.54 -7.98
C ILE A 22 10.24 4.27 -9.47
N GLN A 23 9.01 4.30 -9.96
CA GLN A 23 8.71 4.06 -11.37
C GLN A 23 8.24 5.34 -12.08
N GLY A 24 8.75 5.53 -13.31
CA GLY A 24 8.39 6.64 -14.18
C GLY A 24 9.28 7.87 -13.98
N ASP A 25 9.06 8.88 -14.84
CA ASP A 25 9.87 10.10 -14.93
C ASP A 25 9.00 11.35 -14.83
N THR A 26 8.19 11.40 -13.77
CA THR A 26 7.39 12.59 -13.43
C THR A 26 8.24 13.59 -12.65
N GLU A 27 7.82 14.85 -12.62
CA GLU A 27 8.46 15.91 -11.83
C GLU A 27 8.59 15.52 -10.35
N VAL A 28 7.54 14.93 -9.78
CA VAL A 28 7.55 14.38 -8.42
C VAL A 28 8.64 13.31 -8.24
N ASN A 29 8.85 12.45 -9.22
CA ASN A 29 9.87 11.40 -9.16
C ASN A 29 11.28 11.99 -9.24
N GLU A 30 11.49 13.05 -10.00
CA GLU A 30 12.77 13.77 -10.04
C GLU A 30 13.07 14.45 -8.70
N MET A 31 12.08 15.09 -8.08
CA MET A 31 12.23 15.65 -6.74
C MET A 31 12.61 14.58 -5.72
N ILE A 32 11.97 13.43 -5.76
CA ILE A 32 12.28 12.30 -4.87
C ILE A 32 13.71 11.79 -5.08
N ARG A 33 14.21 11.71 -6.31
CA ARG A 33 15.57 11.24 -6.62
C ARG A 33 16.66 12.21 -6.23
N THR A 34 16.38 13.51 -6.32
CA THR A 34 17.39 14.58 -6.15
C THR A 34 17.42 15.16 -4.75
N ASN A 35 16.33 15.03 -3.99
CA ASN A 35 16.21 15.65 -2.68
C ASN A 35 16.44 14.65 -1.54
N SER A 36 17.22 15.09 -0.54
CA SER A 36 17.56 14.27 0.63
C SER A 36 16.69 14.57 1.86
N SER A 37 15.79 15.57 1.81
CA SER A 37 14.87 15.85 2.91
C SER A 37 13.89 14.70 3.17
N ARG A 38 13.31 14.64 4.37
CA ARG A 38 12.40 13.55 4.77
C ARG A 38 11.16 13.45 3.88
N ASP A 39 10.66 14.57 3.44
CA ASP A 39 9.46 14.71 2.59
C ASP A 39 9.80 15.03 1.14
N PHE A 40 11.10 14.99 0.77
CA PHE A 40 11.61 15.33 -0.56
C PHE A 40 11.29 16.79 -0.99
N ASP A 41 11.02 17.68 -0.02
CA ASP A 41 10.51 19.04 -0.17
C ASP A 41 9.14 19.11 -0.89
N LEU A 42 8.47 17.97 -1.05
CA LEU A 42 7.17 17.88 -1.71
C LEU A 42 6.05 18.53 -0.88
N SER A 43 6.20 18.65 0.44
CA SER A 43 5.21 19.31 1.29
C SER A 43 5.08 20.81 1.06
N LEU A 44 5.99 21.41 0.30
CA LEU A 44 5.91 22.81 -0.12
C LEU A 44 4.92 23.02 -1.28
N GLU A 45 4.77 21.99 -2.13
CA GLU A 45 3.91 22.04 -3.31
C GLU A 45 2.60 21.26 -3.11
N TYR A 46 2.65 20.18 -2.31
CA TYR A 46 1.54 19.23 -2.14
C TYR A 46 1.18 19.09 -0.66
N ASP A 47 0.12 19.73 -0.22
CA ASP A 47 -0.33 19.70 1.18
C ASP A 47 -0.61 18.29 1.71
N TYR A 48 -1.09 17.39 0.84
CA TYR A 48 -1.39 16.01 1.20
C TYR A 48 -0.14 15.17 1.60
N VAL A 49 1.05 15.64 1.27
CA VAL A 49 2.30 14.94 1.62
C VAL A 49 2.50 14.84 3.13
N LYS A 50 2.02 15.85 3.88
CA LYS A 50 2.06 15.86 5.36
C LYS A 50 1.22 14.72 5.95
N ASP A 51 0.09 14.40 5.33
CA ASP A 51 -0.75 13.30 5.78
C ASP A 51 -0.14 11.94 5.41
N LEU A 52 0.50 11.83 4.23
CA LEU A 52 1.27 10.65 3.87
C LEU A 52 2.43 10.38 4.85
N MET A 53 3.11 11.41 5.33
CA MET A 53 4.16 11.26 6.34
C MET A 53 3.62 10.65 7.64
N LYS A 54 2.46 11.11 8.12
CA LYS A 54 1.82 10.54 9.31
C LYS A 54 1.46 9.07 9.12
N ILE A 55 0.95 8.72 7.93
CA ILE A 55 0.62 7.34 7.57
C ILE A 55 1.87 6.44 7.56
N VAL A 56 2.99 6.93 7.03
CA VAL A 56 4.26 6.18 7.00
C VAL A 56 4.81 5.94 8.42
N ASP A 57 4.53 6.86 9.36
CA ASP A 57 4.95 6.72 10.75
C ASP A 57 4.12 5.73 11.57
N GLU A 58 2.94 5.32 11.08
CA GLU A 58 2.12 4.28 11.73
C GLU A 58 2.92 2.96 11.82
N GLU A 59 2.90 2.34 12.99
CA GLU A 59 3.65 1.11 13.27
C GLU A 59 2.87 -0.15 12.94
N ASP A 60 1.54 -0.14 13.17
CA ASP A 60 0.67 -1.26 12.84
C ASP A 60 0.48 -1.34 11.31
N PRO A 61 0.93 -2.40 10.65
CA PRO A 61 0.84 -2.54 9.20
C PRO A 61 -0.61 -2.59 8.71
N VAL A 62 -1.54 -3.13 9.49
CA VAL A 62 -2.96 -3.19 9.11
C VAL A 62 -3.60 -1.81 9.18
N GLN A 63 -3.30 -1.04 10.22
CA GLN A 63 -3.77 0.33 10.33
C GLN A 63 -3.13 1.23 9.26
N LYS A 64 -1.86 1.04 8.97
CA LYS A 64 -1.17 1.75 7.89
C LYS A 64 -1.87 1.55 6.56
N GLU A 65 -2.17 0.30 6.18
CA GLU A 65 -2.89 0.00 4.93
C GLU A 65 -4.30 0.61 4.92
N ARG A 66 -5.01 0.59 6.04
CA ARG A 66 -6.32 1.25 6.16
C ARG A 66 -6.23 2.76 5.95
N TYR A 67 -5.22 3.41 6.52
CA TYR A 67 -5.02 4.86 6.34
C TYR A 67 -4.63 5.19 4.91
N ILE A 68 -3.80 4.37 4.25
CA ILE A 68 -3.45 4.54 2.84
C ILE A 68 -4.70 4.45 1.96
N ASP A 69 -5.55 3.46 2.18
CA ASP A 69 -6.76 3.29 1.40
C ASP A 69 -7.80 4.38 1.68
N ALA A 70 -7.98 4.76 2.94
CA ALA A 70 -8.87 5.88 3.31
C ALA A 70 -8.39 7.19 2.66
N PHE A 71 -7.10 7.46 2.68
CA PHE A 71 -6.51 8.63 2.03
C PHE A 71 -6.77 8.62 0.52
N LYS A 72 -6.47 7.49 -0.15
CA LYS A 72 -6.71 7.34 -1.59
C LYS A 72 -8.19 7.49 -1.95
N TRP A 73 -9.07 6.96 -1.11
CA TRP A 73 -10.51 7.06 -1.31
C TRP A 73 -10.98 8.50 -1.31
N VAL A 74 -10.62 9.27 -0.29
CA VAL A 74 -10.96 10.69 -0.17
C VAL A 74 -10.38 11.49 -1.33
N TRP A 75 -9.10 11.25 -1.66
CA TRP A 75 -8.44 11.91 -2.78
C TRP A 75 -9.15 11.64 -4.12
N LEU A 76 -9.57 10.42 -4.39
CA LEU A 76 -10.33 10.07 -5.60
C LEU A 76 -11.70 10.77 -5.65
N ASP A 77 -12.38 10.91 -4.49
CA ASP A 77 -13.64 11.65 -4.42
C ASP A 77 -13.44 13.13 -4.74
N GLU A 78 -12.43 13.76 -4.17
CA GLU A 78 -12.11 15.16 -4.42
C GLU A 78 -11.78 15.43 -5.89
N GLN A 79 -10.96 14.57 -6.51
CA GLN A 79 -10.57 14.73 -7.91
C GLN A 79 -11.75 14.56 -8.89
N THR A 80 -12.77 13.81 -8.53
CA THR A 80 -13.89 13.49 -9.43
C THR A 80 -15.19 14.23 -9.09
N PHE A 81 -15.19 14.98 -8.00
CA PHE A 81 -16.37 15.66 -7.48
C PHE A 81 -17.06 16.59 -8.52
N PHE A 82 -16.28 17.37 -9.25
CA PHE A 82 -16.81 18.31 -10.24
C PHE A 82 -17.05 17.70 -11.62
N ASN A 83 -16.57 16.49 -11.90
CA ASN A 83 -16.67 15.82 -13.18
C ASN A 83 -17.17 14.37 -13.06
N PRO A 84 -18.40 14.14 -12.56
CA PRO A 84 -18.88 12.79 -12.24
C PRO A 84 -19.10 11.89 -13.45
N PHE A 85 -19.15 12.46 -14.67
CA PHE A 85 -19.35 11.74 -15.93
C PHE A 85 -18.07 11.64 -16.78
N SER A 86 -16.92 11.81 -16.16
CA SER A 86 -15.62 11.71 -16.83
C SER A 86 -15.06 10.28 -16.79
N ILE A 87 -14.06 10.00 -17.62
CA ILE A 87 -13.34 8.73 -17.59
C ILE A 87 -12.57 8.56 -16.27
N GLU A 88 -12.10 9.67 -15.69
CA GLU A 88 -11.45 9.71 -14.40
C GLU A 88 -12.40 9.26 -13.29
N ALA A 89 -13.68 9.62 -13.35
CA ALA A 89 -14.69 9.16 -12.39
C ALA A 89 -14.93 7.65 -12.49
N VAL A 90 -14.93 7.08 -13.70
CA VAL A 90 -15.01 5.64 -13.92
C VAL A 90 -13.79 4.94 -13.35
N PHE A 91 -12.61 5.48 -13.61
CA PHE A 91 -11.35 4.95 -13.06
C PHE A 91 -11.33 5.00 -11.52
N ALA A 92 -11.75 6.12 -10.93
CA ALA A 92 -11.87 6.26 -9.48
C ALA A 92 -12.83 5.22 -8.88
N TYR A 93 -13.95 4.97 -9.53
CA TYR A 93 -14.91 3.93 -9.13
C TYR A 93 -14.26 2.53 -9.13
N LEU A 94 -13.53 2.18 -10.19
CA LEU A 94 -12.82 0.89 -10.28
C LEU A 94 -11.76 0.76 -9.18
N CYS A 95 -10.97 1.79 -8.90
CA CYS A 95 -9.99 1.80 -7.82
C CYS A 95 -10.64 1.56 -6.45
N LYS A 96 -11.78 2.21 -6.19
CA LYS A 96 -12.54 2.01 -4.94
C LYS A 96 -13.09 0.59 -4.84
N LEU A 97 -13.59 0.03 -5.94
CA LEU A 97 -14.09 -1.34 -5.97
C LEU A 97 -12.96 -2.34 -5.66
N GLU A 98 -11.77 -2.15 -6.21
CA GLU A 98 -10.60 -2.99 -5.90
C GLU A 98 -10.20 -2.90 -4.42
N MET A 99 -10.25 -1.70 -3.82
CA MET A 99 -10.00 -1.52 -2.37
C MET A 99 -11.01 -2.33 -1.54
N LEU A 100 -12.32 -2.24 -1.85
CA LEU A 100 -13.35 -3.00 -1.14
C LEU A 100 -13.15 -4.50 -1.28
N GLN A 101 -12.88 -5.00 -2.48
CA GLN A 101 -12.62 -6.42 -2.73
C GLN A 101 -11.37 -6.92 -1.97
N ARG A 102 -10.34 -6.09 -1.86
CA ARG A 102 -9.14 -6.42 -1.08
C ARG A 102 -9.48 -6.58 0.39
N TRP A 103 -10.25 -5.67 0.97
CA TRP A 103 -10.65 -5.74 2.39
C TRP A 103 -11.60 -6.88 2.69
N GLU A 104 -12.50 -7.22 1.78
CA GLU A 104 -13.35 -8.39 1.89
C GLU A 104 -12.53 -9.68 1.95
N ARG A 105 -11.47 -9.80 1.13
CA ARG A 105 -10.56 -10.96 1.15
C ARG A 105 -9.67 -11.02 2.38
N LEU A 106 -9.44 -9.91 3.05
CA LEU A 106 -8.62 -9.80 4.26
C LEU A 106 -9.46 -9.90 5.55
N ASP A 107 -10.70 -10.40 5.45
CA ASP A 107 -11.53 -10.67 6.62
C ASP A 107 -10.77 -11.59 7.58
N PRO A 108 -10.68 -11.22 8.89
CA PRO A 108 -10.01 -12.02 9.91
C PRO A 108 -10.49 -13.47 10.00
N GLU A 109 -11.79 -13.72 9.80
CA GLU A 109 -12.35 -15.08 9.82
C GLU A 109 -11.86 -15.92 8.64
N GLN A 110 -11.84 -15.34 7.43
CA GLN A 110 -11.28 -15.98 6.24
C GLN A 110 -9.77 -16.17 6.35
N GLY A 111 -9.08 -15.19 6.90
CA GLY A 111 -7.64 -15.25 7.16
C GLY A 111 -7.28 -16.40 8.10
N LYS A 112 -8.03 -16.56 9.19
CA LYS A 112 -7.86 -17.64 10.15
C LYS A 112 -8.13 -19.02 9.50
N ALA A 113 -9.23 -19.16 8.78
CA ALA A 113 -9.58 -20.40 8.07
C ALA A 113 -8.51 -20.77 7.02
N THR A 114 -7.99 -19.80 6.28
CA THR A 114 -6.90 -20.01 5.31
C THR A 114 -5.62 -20.45 6.00
N PHE A 115 -5.26 -19.82 7.12
CA PHE A 115 -4.08 -20.18 7.89
C PHE A 115 -4.19 -21.61 8.47
N GLU A 116 -5.32 -21.97 9.05
CA GLU A 116 -5.59 -23.31 9.56
C GLU A 116 -5.47 -24.35 8.44
N ARG A 117 -6.03 -24.07 7.25
CA ARG A 117 -5.89 -24.95 6.08
C ARG A 117 -4.43 -25.13 5.67
N ILE A 118 -3.64 -24.05 5.58
CA ILE A 118 -2.23 -24.13 5.23
C ILE A 118 -1.44 -24.98 6.24
N ILE A 119 -1.71 -24.80 7.53
CA ILE A 119 -1.07 -25.61 8.58
C ILE A 119 -1.42 -27.07 8.46
N ASP A 120 -2.68 -27.41 8.16
CA ASP A 120 -3.13 -28.80 7.97
C ASP A 120 -2.53 -29.42 6.70
N GLU A 121 -2.41 -28.68 5.61
CA GLU A 121 -1.72 -29.11 4.39
C GLU A 121 -0.25 -29.41 4.68
N LEU A 122 0.47 -28.51 5.36
CA LEU A 122 1.88 -28.70 5.74
C LEU A 122 2.05 -29.90 6.71
N ARG A 123 1.14 -30.12 7.64
CA ARG A 123 1.14 -31.30 8.51
C ARG A 123 0.86 -32.58 7.74
N GLY A 124 0.00 -32.53 6.72
CA GLY A 124 -0.30 -33.67 5.85
C GLY A 124 0.88 -34.03 4.94
N GLU A 125 1.67 -33.04 4.49
CA GLU A 125 2.87 -33.25 3.68
C GLU A 125 4.09 -33.68 4.51
N ALA A 126 4.17 -33.27 5.77
CA ALA A 126 5.19 -33.71 6.73
C ALA A 126 4.94 -35.14 7.22
N ARG A 127 4.83 -36.11 6.30
CA ARG A 127 4.87 -37.53 6.66
C ARG A 127 6.32 -37.89 7.02
N VAL A 128 6.55 -38.10 8.29
CA VAL A 128 7.81 -38.70 8.76
C VAL A 128 8.00 -40.02 7.98
N PRO A 129 9.06 -40.18 7.20
CA PRO A 129 9.34 -41.42 6.49
C PRO A 129 9.27 -42.58 7.47
N ALA A 130 8.73 -43.74 7.06
CA ALA A 130 8.52 -44.90 7.92
C ALA A 130 9.80 -45.40 8.58
N GLU A 131 10.97 -45.03 8.03
CA GLU A 131 12.30 -45.35 8.52
C GLU A 131 12.66 -44.67 9.87
N PHE A 132 11.92 -43.63 10.28
CA PHE A 132 12.12 -42.92 11.57
C PHE A 132 11.04 -43.24 12.64
N LYS A 133 10.19 -44.21 12.41
CA LYS A 133 9.31 -44.74 13.46
C LYS A 133 10.07 -45.81 14.26
N VAL A 134 10.65 -45.39 15.37
CA VAL A 134 11.14 -46.29 16.41
C VAL A 134 9.98 -46.88 17.19
#